data_c022630a5809e84dd9aed4b19f7550e8
#
_entry.id   c022630a5809e84dd9aed4b19f7550e8
#
_cell.length_a   1.000
_cell.length_b   1.000
_cell.length_c   1.000
_cell.angle_alpha   90.00
_cell.angle_beta   90.00
_cell.angle_gamma   90.00
#
_symmetry.space_group_name_H-M   'P 1'
#
loop_
_entity.id
_entity.type
_entity.pdbx_description
1 polymer ?
#
loop_
_entity_poly.entity_id
_entity_poly.type
_entity_poly.pdbx_seq_one_letter_code
_entity_poly.pdbx_strand_id
1 'polypeptide(L)'
;VEVDPREEAILEVLPGNNCGGCGYAGCSGLAAAIAKGEAPVGQCPVGGDPVAAKVSEIMGVKVEAGVKKVAFVKCAGTCDKANTDYDYTGVEDCVAMSFVPGGGPKSCNYGCLGYGSCVKACPFDSIHVVDGVACVNPLTCKACGKCVEACPKHLIELIPYDTKHVVKCSSKDKGNDVMKACSVGCIGCHLCEKNCPSDAVHVVDNVAYIDQEKCTGCGICAEKCPKKIIL
;
A
#
# COMPACT_ATOMS: atom_id res chain seq x y z
N VAL A 1 25.03 18.96 26.11
CA VAL A 1 23.90 18.02 26.10
C VAL A 1 24.52 16.63 26.11
N GLU A 2 24.40 15.92 27.24
CA GLU A 2 24.86 14.53 27.32
C GLU A 2 23.97 13.69 26.36
N VAL A 3 24.57 13.16 25.31
CA VAL A 3 23.90 12.22 24.39
C VAL A 3 23.91 10.87 25.10
N ASP A 4 22.74 10.24 25.19
CA ASP A 4 22.62 8.88 25.77
C ASP A 4 23.45 7.91 24.89
N PRO A 5 24.44 7.17 25.45
CA PRO A 5 25.28 6.25 24.68
C PRO A 5 24.47 5.17 23.94
N ARG A 6 23.24 4.88 24.40
CA ARG A 6 22.32 3.96 23.72
C ARG A 6 21.78 4.55 22.42
N GLU A 7 21.60 5.90 22.35
CA GLU A 7 21.13 6.57 21.12
C GLU A 7 22.15 6.40 19.98
N GLU A 8 23.43 6.56 20.28
CA GLU A 8 24.51 6.38 19.30
C GLU A 8 24.60 4.92 18.83
N ALA A 9 24.57 3.97 19.75
CA ALA A 9 24.57 2.54 19.46
C ALA A 9 23.35 2.09 18.62
N ILE A 10 22.17 2.63 18.89
CA ILE A 10 20.96 2.36 18.10
C ILE A 10 21.09 2.96 16.70
N LEU A 11 21.63 4.18 16.59
CA LEU A 11 21.80 4.86 15.30
C LEU A 11 22.74 4.09 14.37
N GLU A 12 23.81 3.48 14.89
CA GLU A 12 24.74 2.65 14.12
C GLU A 12 24.09 1.39 13.54
N VAL A 13 23.11 0.84 14.26
CA VAL A 13 22.38 -0.38 13.83
C VAL A 13 21.26 -0.05 12.85
N LEU A 14 20.70 1.15 12.89
CA LEU A 14 19.64 1.57 11.98
C LEU A 14 20.14 1.69 10.54
N PRO A 15 19.30 1.45 9.50
CA PRO A 15 19.71 1.41 8.09
C PRO A 15 20.26 2.71 7.51
N GLY A 16 20.14 3.84 8.20
CA GLY A 16 20.64 5.14 7.74
C GLY A 16 19.88 5.79 6.58
N ASN A 17 18.79 5.20 6.11
CA ASN A 17 18.07 5.67 4.93
C ASN A 17 17.29 6.97 5.15
N ASN A 18 17.09 7.39 6.39
CA ASN A 18 16.36 8.61 6.76
C ASN A 18 15.01 8.76 6.05
N CYS A 19 14.33 7.62 5.77
CA CYS A 19 13.14 7.57 4.92
C CYS A 19 11.87 8.13 5.58
N GLY A 20 11.85 8.31 6.92
CA GLY A 20 10.68 8.78 7.65
C GLY A 20 9.55 7.74 7.80
N GLY A 21 9.67 6.53 7.23
CA GLY A 21 8.63 5.50 7.28
C GLY A 21 8.27 4.97 8.67
N CYS A 22 9.10 5.28 9.67
CA CYS A 22 8.84 5.00 11.09
C CYS A 22 8.02 6.11 11.78
N GLY A 23 7.73 7.22 11.09
CA GLY A 23 7.03 8.38 11.66
C GLY A 23 7.95 9.41 12.34
N TYR A 24 9.26 9.20 12.33
CA TYR A 24 10.26 10.11 12.91
C TYR A 24 11.07 10.84 11.83
N ALA A 25 11.64 12.00 12.20
CA ALA A 25 12.46 12.84 11.31
C ALA A 25 13.84 12.22 11.07
N GLY A 26 13.89 11.06 10.39
CA GLY A 26 15.11 10.33 10.10
C GLY A 26 15.53 9.32 11.18
N CYS A 27 16.62 8.61 10.92
CA CYS A 27 17.11 7.56 11.80
C CYS A 27 17.58 8.08 13.16
N SER A 28 18.15 9.28 13.21
CA SER A 28 18.56 9.91 14.48
C SER A 28 17.37 10.22 15.39
N GLY A 29 16.26 10.74 14.83
CA GLY A 29 15.04 10.99 15.58
C GLY A 29 14.43 9.71 16.13
N LEU A 30 14.47 8.62 15.37
CA LEU A 30 14.02 7.31 15.84
C LEU A 30 14.94 6.74 16.92
N ALA A 31 16.26 6.85 16.76
CA ALA A 31 17.25 6.38 17.76
C ALA A 31 17.04 7.07 19.12
N ALA A 32 16.87 8.39 19.11
CA ALA A 32 16.59 9.17 20.30
C ALA A 32 15.26 8.75 20.99
N ALA A 33 14.20 8.53 20.19
CA ALA A 33 12.91 8.10 20.72
C ALA A 33 12.96 6.69 21.33
N ILE A 34 13.68 5.75 20.70
CA ILE A 34 13.87 4.39 21.26
C ILE A 34 14.68 4.45 22.55
N ALA A 35 15.79 5.19 22.58
CA ALA A 35 16.65 5.32 23.76
C ALA A 35 15.88 5.87 24.97
N LYS A 36 14.92 6.78 24.74
CA LYS A 36 14.02 7.32 25.77
C LYS A 36 12.84 6.41 26.12
N GLY A 37 12.62 5.32 25.36
CA GLY A 37 11.46 4.44 25.54
C GLY A 37 10.14 5.00 24.96
N GLU A 38 10.20 6.03 24.14
CA GLU A 38 9.05 6.67 23.46
C GLU A 38 8.63 5.91 22.19
N ALA A 39 9.54 5.09 21.64
CA ALA A 39 9.28 4.26 20.48
C ALA A 39 9.66 2.80 20.72
N PRO A 40 8.91 1.83 20.17
CA PRO A 40 9.24 0.42 20.27
C PRO A 40 10.50 0.07 19.46
N VAL A 41 11.26 -0.92 19.92
CA VAL A 41 12.53 -1.36 19.30
C VAL A 41 12.37 -1.87 17.86
N GLY A 42 11.18 -2.34 17.47
CA GLY A 42 10.84 -2.81 16.11
C GLY A 42 10.22 -1.74 15.20
N GLN A 43 10.28 -0.45 15.55
CA GLN A 43 9.59 0.63 14.83
C GLN A 43 10.12 0.88 13.41
N CYS A 44 11.35 0.45 13.09
CA CYS A 44 11.95 0.69 11.77
C CYS A 44 11.43 -0.31 10.72
N PRO A 45 10.57 0.08 9.75
CA PRO A 45 10.05 -0.84 8.75
C PRO A 45 11.12 -1.31 7.75
N VAL A 46 12.14 -0.48 7.51
CA VAL A 46 13.23 -0.79 6.57
C VAL A 46 14.23 -1.77 7.17
N GLY A 47 14.51 -1.65 8.47
CA GLY A 47 15.42 -2.53 9.17
C GLY A 47 14.83 -3.93 9.43
N GLY A 48 13.51 -4.01 9.61
CA GLY A 48 12.81 -5.25 9.90
C GLY A 48 13.35 -5.99 11.13
N ASP A 49 13.10 -7.30 11.19
CA ASP A 49 13.46 -8.15 12.33
C ASP A 49 14.97 -8.15 12.67
N PRO A 50 15.92 -8.14 11.70
CA PRO A 50 17.35 -8.15 12.04
C PRO A 50 17.81 -6.89 12.79
N VAL A 51 17.26 -5.73 12.46
CA VAL A 51 17.55 -4.47 13.14
C VAL A 51 16.83 -4.42 14.49
N ALA A 52 15.56 -4.84 14.52
CA ALA A 52 14.78 -4.92 15.74
C ALA A 52 15.46 -5.81 16.81
N ALA A 53 16.03 -6.96 16.42
CA ALA A 53 16.77 -7.84 17.31
C ALA A 53 17.99 -7.15 17.92
N LYS A 54 18.82 -6.48 17.12
CA LYS A 54 20.01 -5.76 17.59
C LYS A 54 19.65 -4.58 18.52
N VAL A 55 18.62 -3.81 18.15
CA VAL A 55 18.13 -2.70 18.98
C VAL A 55 17.59 -3.23 20.32
N SER A 56 16.94 -4.38 20.32
CA SER A 56 16.44 -5.05 21.51
C SER A 56 17.56 -5.46 22.46
N GLU A 57 18.68 -5.96 21.93
CA GLU A 57 19.88 -6.29 22.70
C GLU A 57 20.45 -5.04 23.39
N ILE A 58 20.53 -3.90 22.66
CA ILE A 58 21.01 -2.62 23.21
C ILE A 58 20.08 -2.13 24.33
N MET A 59 18.77 -2.25 24.14
CA MET A 59 17.77 -1.77 25.09
C MET A 59 17.43 -2.75 26.21
N GLY A 60 17.87 -4.02 26.10
CA GLY A 60 17.58 -5.07 27.09
C GLY A 60 16.09 -5.48 27.17
N VAL A 61 15.32 -5.27 26.07
CA VAL A 61 13.89 -5.59 25.99
C VAL A 61 13.65 -6.68 24.95
N LYS A 62 12.58 -7.46 25.12
CA LYS A 62 12.20 -8.49 24.12
C LYS A 62 11.53 -7.83 22.92
N VAL A 63 11.89 -8.27 21.71
CA VAL A 63 11.21 -7.91 20.47
C VAL A 63 9.92 -8.72 20.36
N GLU A 64 8.80 -8.06 20.12
CA GLU A 64 7.65 -8.70 19.49
C GLU A 64 7.89 -8.67 17.98
N ALA A 65 7.92 -9.82 17.32
CA ALA A 65 8.11 -9.92 15.88
C ALA A 65 6.98 -9.15 15.16
N GLY A 66 7.34 -8.09 14.47
CA GLY A 66 6.39 -7.31 13.68
C GLY A 66 5.94 -8.06 12.44
N VAL A 67 4.67 -7.95 12.06
CA VAL A 67 4.18 -8.51 10.80
C VAL A 67 4.84 -7.76 9.64
N LYS A 68 5.63 -8.48 8.82
CA LYS A 68 6.21 -7.91 7.60
C LYS A 68 5.09 -7.40 6.69
N LYS A 69 5.18 -6.15 6.25
CA LYS A 69 4.20 -5.53 5.36
C LYS A 69 4.78 -5.24 3.98
N VAL A 70 3.91 -5.04 3.03
CA VAL A 70 4.23 -4.65 1.66
C VAL A 70 3.19 -3.65 1.16
N ALA A 71 3.60 -2.71 0.31
CA ALA A 71 2.67 -1.80 -0.34
C ALA A 71 1.86 -2.56 -1.41
N PHE A 72 0.58 -2.27 -1.49
CA PHE A 72 -0.35 -2.88 -2.43
C PHE A 72 -1.18 -1.81 -3.13
N VAL A 73 -1.31 -1.92 -4.47
CA VAL A 73 -2.06 -0.97 -5.30
C VAL A 73 -3.44 -1.53 -5.61
N LYS A 74 -4.50 -0.86 -5.15
CA LYS A 74 -5.90 -1.26 -5.32
C LYS A 74 -6.47 -0.85 -6.69
N CYS A 75 -5.80 -1.23 -7.76
CA CYS A 75 -6.27 -1.02 -9.12
C CYS A 75 -5.72 -2.09 -10.06
N ALA A 76 -6.58 -2.65 -10.91
CA ALA A 76 -6.23 -3.55 -12.00
C ALA A 76 -6.63 -2.99 -13.38
N GLY A 77 -7.06 -1.72 -13.44
CA GLY A 77 -7.50 -1.06 -14.67
C GLY A 77 -6.32 -0.60 -15.53
N THR A 78 -5.65 -1.54 -16.17
CA THR A 78 -4.62 -1.30 -17.18
C THR A 78 -5.16 -0.57 -18.40
N CYS A 79 -4.30 -0.08 -19.30
CA CYS A 79 -4.71 0.68 -20.47
C CYS A 79 -5.67 -0.08 -21.40
N ASP A 80 -5.58 -1.42 -21.42
CA ASP A 80 -6.47 -2.30 -22.19
C ASP A 80 -7.81 -2.60 -21.50
N LYS A 81 -7.95 -2.30 -20.21
CA LYS A 81 -9.12 -2.64 -19.38
C LYS A 81 -9.92 -1.45 -18.91
N ALA A 82 -9.28 -0.29 -18.75
CA ALA A 82 -9.93 0.94 -18.34
C ALA A 82 -10.11 1.87 -19.52
N ASN A 83 -11.31 2.42 -19.67
CA ASN A 83 -11.61 3.40 -20.69
C ASN A 83 -11.04 4.78 -20.34
N THR A 84 -10.81 5.61 -21.36
CA THR A 84 -10.44 7.02 -21.25
C THR A 84 -11.52 7.88 -21.88
N ASP A 85 -11.82 9.01 -21.28
CA ASP A 85 -12.85 9.95 -21.75
C ASP A 85 -12.29 10.92 -22.79
N TYR A 86 -10.97 11.16 -22.75
CA TYR A 86 -10.27 12.07 -23.69
C TYR A 86 -8.77 11.76 -23.75
N ASP A 87 -8.12 12.22 -24.81
CA ASP A 87 -6.66 12.20 -24.92
C ASP A 87 -6.07 13.39 -24.16
N TYR A 88 -5.19 13.11 -23.21
CA TYR A 88 -4.53 14.12 -22.43
C TYR A 88 -3.13 14.43 -22.98
N THR A 89 -2.88 15.72 -23.23
CA THR A 89 -1.56 16.24 -23.57
C THR A 89 -1.16 17.30 -22.56
N GLY A 90 -0.15 17.04 -21.75
CA GLY A 90 0.30 17.95 -20.68
C GLY A 90 1.29 17.29 -19.74
N VAL A 91 1.39 17.83 -18.54
CA VAL A 91 2.30 17.29 -17.51
C VAL A 91 1.76 15.97 -16.97
N GLU A 92 2.46 14.88 -17.21
CA GLU A 92 2.13 13.55 -16.70
C GLU A 92 2.57 13.42 -15.22
N ASP A 93 1.74 13.92 -14.32
CA ASP A 93 1.93 13.84 -12.88
C ASP A 93 0.58 13.61 -12.18
N CYS A 94 0.52 12.61 -11.29
CA CYS A 94 -0.75 12.24 -10.65
C CYS A 94 -1.30 13.36 -9.75
N VAL A 95 -0.45 14.17 -9.13
CA VAL A 95 -0.88 15.29 -8.28
C VAL A 95 -1.43 16.42 -9.13
N ALA A 96 -0.77 16.72 -10.27
CA ALA A 96 -1.22 17.75 -11.20
C ALA A 96 -2.59 17.42 -11.81
N MET A 97 -2.95 16.15 -11.91
CA MET A 97 -4.27 15.71 -12.40
C MET A 97 -5.44 16.18 -11.51
N SER A 98 -5.22 16.54 -10.26
CA SER A 98 -6.27 17.10 -9.41
C SER A 98 -6.83 18.44 -9.94
N PHE A 99 -6.08 19.13 -10.78
CA PHE A 99 -6.46 20.40 -11.42
C PHE A 99 -7.09 20.22 -12.81
N VAL A 100 -7.10 18.98 -13.32
CA VAL A 100 -7.66 18.65 -14.64
C VAL A 100 -9.11 18.18 -14.49
N PRO A 101 -10.03 18.54 -15.42
CA PRO A 101 -11.41 18.08 -15.38
C PRO A 101 -11.52 16.55 -15.22
N GLY A 102 -12.37 16.10 -14.31
CA GLY A 102 -12.52 14.67 -13.98
C GLY A 102 -11.36 14.05 -13.21
N GLY A 103 -10.32 14.83 -12.87
CA GLY A 103 -9.14 14.33 -12.16
C GLY A 103 -8.25 13.41 -13.00
N GLY A 104 -8.26 13.59 -14.32
CA GLY A 104 -7.47 12.86 -15.31
C GLY A 104 -8.29 12.20 -16.41
N PRO A 105 -7.64 11.64 -17.44
CA PRO A 105 -8.30 11.15 -18.66
C PRO A 105 -9.06 9.82 -18.48
N LYS A 106 -8.77 9.03 -17.43
CA LYS A 106 -9.46 7.75 -17.19
C LYS A 106 -10.91 7.97 -16.79
N SER A 107 -11.83 7.24 -17.41
CA SER A 107 -13.27 7.24 -17.08
C SER A 107 -13.55 6.80 -15.62
N CYS A 108 -12.64 6.04 -15.01
CA CYS A 108 -12.74 5.66 -13.61
C CYS A 108 -12.09 6.72 -12.70
N ASN A 109 -12.91 7.47 -11.96
CA ASN A 109 -12.45 8.51 -11.03
C ASN A 109 -11.59 7.97 -9.88
N TYR A 110 -11.68 6.68 -9.59
CA TYR A 110 -10.95 6.01 -8.50
C TYR A 110 -9.73 5.24 -8.99
N GLY A 111 -9.48 5.18 -10.31
CA GLY A 111 -8.43 4.37 -10.90
C GLY A 111 -7.03 4.99 -10.80
N CYS A 112 -6.02 4.14 -10.93
CA CYS A 112 -4.63 4.59 -11.07
C CYS A 112 -4.46 5.34 -12.38
N LEU A 113 -3.85 6.52 -12.33
CA LEU A 113 -3.58 7.37 -13.50
C LEU A 113 -2.37 6.90 -14.31
N GLY A 114 -1.43 6.18 -13.67
CA GLY A 114 -0.25 5.67 -14.34
C GLY A 114 0.89 6.68 -14.54
N TYR A 115 0.84 7.87 -13.96
CA TYR A 115 1.87 8.92 -14.15
C TYR A 115 3.03 8.87 -13.15
N GLY A 116 3.07 7.87 -12.27
CA GLY A 116 4.26 7.50 -11.52
C GLY A 116 4.67 8.42 -10.37
N SER A 117 3.79 9.25 -9.78
CA SER A 117 4.16 10.04 -8.57
C SER A 117 4.61 9.13 -7.42
N CYS A 118 4.00 7.95 -7.27
CA CYS A 118 4.43 6.94 -6.29
C CYS A 118 5.79 6.30 -6.64
N VAL A 119 6.12 6.18 -7.94
CA VAL A 119 7.44 5.69 -8.41
C VAL A 119 8.53 6.68 -8.03
N LYS A 120 8.31 7.98 -8.34
CA LYS A 120 9.24 9.06 -7.97
C LYS A 120 9.48 9.15 -6.46
N ALA A 121 8.46 8.83 -5.65
CA ALA A 121 8.55 8.87 -4.19
C ALA A 121 9.26 7.65 -3.59
N CYS A 122 9.43 6.55 -4.33
CA CYS A 122 10.01 5.31 -3.80
C CYS A 122 11.53 5.35 -3.81
N PRO A 123 12.22 5.36 -2.63
CA PRO A 123 13.67 5.39 -2.56
C PRO A 123 14.32 4.02 -2.79
N PHE A 124 13.51 2.95 -2.93
CA PHE A 124 13.98 1.56 -3.03
C PHE A 124 13.74 0.93 -4.41
N ASP A 125 13.29 1.72 -5.37
CA ASP A 125 12.97 1.25 -6.73
C ASP A 125 12.05 0.01 -6.74
N SER A 126 11.09 0.00 -5.82
CA SER A 126 10.20 -1.15 -5.58
C SER A 126 8.82 -1.02 -6.23
N ILE A 127 8.55 0.10 -6.91
CA ILE A 127 7.27 0.36 -7.56
C ILE A 127 7.51 0.94 -8.95
N HIS A 128 6.82 0.39 -9.94
CA HIS A 128 6.92 0.80 -11.34
C HIS A 128 5.53 0.92 -11.95
N VAL A 129 5.39 1.69 -13.03
CA VAL A 129 4.16 1.72 -13.82
C VAL A 129 4.27 0.67 -14.92
N VAL A 130 3.31 -0.25 -14.94
CA VAL A 130 3.18 -1.29 -15.97
C VAL A 130 1.78 -1.20 -16.58
N ASP A 131 1.68 -1.07 -17.87
CA ASP A 131 0.42 -0.95 -18.62
C ASP A 131 -0.53 0.10 -18.04
N GLY A 132 0.01 1.24 -17.57
CA GLY A 132 -0.74 2.37 -17.03
C GLY A 132 -1.26 2.17 -15.61
N VAL A 133 -0.75 1.20 -14.85
CA VAL A 133 -1.04 0.98 -13.43
C VAL A 133 0.24 0.78 -12.64
N ALA A 134 0.32 1.38 -11.46
CA ALA A 134 1.45 1.17 -10.56
C ALA A 134 1.45 -0.27 -10.02
N CYS A 135 2.62 -0.92 -10.09
CA CYS A 135 2.86 -2.28 -9.61
C CYS A 135 4.02 -2.28 -8.62
N VAL A 136 3.85 -2.97 -7.50
CA VAL A 136 4.87 -3.08 -6.45
C VAL A 136 5.59 -4.41 -6.56
N ASN A 137 6.92 -4.39 -6.47
CA ASN A 137 7.71 -5.59 -6.28
C ASN A 137 7.78 -5.91 -4.77
N PRO A 138 7.12 -6.98 -4.29
CA PRO A 138 7.06 -7.29 -2.88
C PRO A 138 8.40 -7.71 -2.28
N LEU A 139 9.34 -8.19 -3.10
CA LEU A 139 10.66 -8.64 -2.64
C LEU A 139 11.57 -7.48 -2.24
N THR A 140 11.47 -6.35 -2.96
CA THR A 140 12.30 -5.16 -2.71
C THR A 140 11.59 -4.11 -1.85
N CYS A 141 10.26 -4.18 -1.72
CA CYS A 141 9.47 -3.23 -0.94
C CYS A 141 9.84 -3.28 0.55
N LYS A 142 10.10 -2.11 1.12
CA LYS A 142 10.44 -1.92 2.54
C LYS A 142 9.27 -1.39 3.38
N ALA A 143 8.05 -1.33 2.83
CA ALA A 143 6.86 -0.83 3.52
C ALA A 143 7.02 0.55 4.18
N CYS A 144 7.86 1.43 3.62
CA CYS A 144 8.15 2.74 4.21
C CYS A 144 7.00 3.76 4.11
N GLY A 145 5.92 3.48 3.38
CA GLY A 145 4.72 4.31 3.28
C GLY A 145 4.80 5.48 2.31
N LYS A 146 5.97 5.88 1.78
CA LYS A 146 6.10 7.06 0.90
C LYS A 146 5.21 7.02 -0.34
N CYS A 147 5.02 5.85 -0.95
CA CYS A 147 4.13 5.69 -2.08
C CYS A 147 2.63 5.83 -1.70
N VAL A 148 2.28 5.48 -0.45
CA VAL A 148 0.93 5.67 0.10
C VAL A 148 0.61 7.16 0.19
N GLU A 149 1.52 7.95 0.76
CA GLU A 149 1.39 9.41 0.91
C GLU A 149 1.40 10.12 -0.44
N ALA A 150 2.24 9.66 -1.38
CA ALA A 150 2.38 10.26 -2.70
C ALA A 150 1.20 10.00 -3.65
N CYS A 151 0.29 9.09 -3.33
CA CYS A 151 -0.83 8.74 -4.18
C CYS A 151 -2.04 9.66 -3.94
N PRO A 152 -2.38 10.60 -4.84
CA PRO A 152 -3.50 11.52 -4.63
C PRO A 152 -4.87 10.84 -4.70
N LYS A 153 -4.93 9.63 -5.28
CA LYS A 153 -6.15 8.81 -5.32
C LYS A 153 -6.26 7.82 -4.15
N HIS A 154 -5.29 7.81 -3.22
CA HIS A 154 -5.24 6.90 -2.06
C HIS A 154 -5.43 5.42 -2.40
N LEU A 155 -4.79 4.98 -3.48
CA LEU A 155 -4.89 3.63 -4.02
C LEU A 155 -3.93 2.64 -3.39
N ILE A 156 -2.95 3.12 -2.63
CA ILE A 156 -1.87 2.30 -2.10
C ILE A 156 -2.05 2.16 -0.60
N GLU A 157 -1.99 0.93 -0.12
CA GLU A 157 -2.05 0.60 1.30
C GLU A 157 -0.96 -0.40 1.68
N LEU A 158 -0.62 -0.46 2.96
CA LEU A 158 0.31 -1.46 3.49
C LEU A 158 -0.48 -2.66 3.99
N ILE A 159 -0.25 -3.82 3.41
CA ILE A 159 -0.87 -5.08 3.77
C ILE A 159 0.17 -6.06 4.33
N PRO A 160 -0.22 -7.08 5.12
CA PRO A 160 0.69 -8.17 5.49
C PRO A 160 1.31 -8.83 4.24
N TYR A 161 2.59 -9.15 4.33
CA TYR A 161 3.34 -9.74 3.19
C TYR A 161 2.79 -11.10 2.75
N ASP A 162 2.29 -11.87 3.68
CA ASP A 162 1.73 -13.22 3.50
C ASP A 162 0.23 -13.24 3.15
N THR A 163 -0.35 -12.05 2.88
CA THR A 163 -1.75 -11.90 2.45
C THR A 163 -2.06 -12.83 1.28
N LYS A 164 -3.14 -13.62 1.41
CA LYS A 164 -3.53 -14.63 0.42
C LYS A 164 -4.42 -14.07 -0.68
N HIS A 165 -5.38 -13.24 -0.30
CA HIS A 165 -6.34 -12.67 -1.24
C HIS A 165 -6.54 -11.18 -1.00
N VAL A 166 -6.58 -10.42 -2.09
CA VAL A 166 -6.76 -8.96 -2.09
C VAL A 166 -7.69 -8.53 -3.22
N VAL A 167 -8.39 -7.42 -3.03
CA VAL A 167 -9.27 -6.84 -4.05
C VAL A 167 -8.52 -5.72 -4.78
N LYS A 168 -8.30 -5.87 -6.09
CA LYS A 168 -7.60 -4.87 -6.92
C LYS A 168 -8.56 -3.85 -7.54
N CYS A 169 -9.44 -3.28 -6.73
CA CYS A 169 -10.35 -2.22 -7.14
C CYS A 169 -10.64 -1.28 -5.97
N SER A 170 -10.86 0.00 -6.26
CA SER A 170 -11.24 1.04 -5.28
C SER A 170 -12.45 1.85 -5.72
N SER A 171 -13.10 1.49 -6.85
CA SER A 171 -14.24 2.25 -7.36
C SER A 171 -15.43 2.13 -6.41
N LYS A 172 -15.98 3.29 -6.05
CA LYS A 172 -17.21 3.41 -5.26
C LYS A 172 -18.45 3.66 -6.11
N ASP A 173 -18.28 3.68 -7.43
CA ASP A 173 -19.38 3.87 -8.37
C ASP A 173 -20.30 2.65 -8.38
N LYS A 174 -21.54 2.84 -8.83
CA LYS A 174 -22.50 1.75 -9.04
C LYS A 174 -22.02 0.81 -10.14
N GLY A 175 -22.33 -0.47 -10.03
CA GLY A 175 -21.85 -1.50 -10.94
C GLY A 175 -22.02 -1.21 -12.44
N ASN A 176 -23.12 -0.54 -12.84
CA ASN A 176 -23.35 -0.13 -14.24
C ASN A 176 -22.35 0.92 -14.73
N ASP A 177 -21.97 1.86 -13.87
CA ASP A 177 -21.01 2.92 -14.23
C ASP A 177 -19.58 2.35 -14.20
N VAL A 178 -19.29 1.46 -13.24
CA VAL A 178 -18.03 0.70 -13.24
C VAL A 178 -17.84 -0.08 -14.54
N MET A 179 -18.88 -0.78 -15.02
CA MET A 179 -18.80 -1.57 -16.25
C MET A 179 -18.53 -0.73 -17.50
N LYS A 180 -18.97 0.54 -17.51
CA LYS A 180 -18.65 1.49 -18.59
C LYS A 180 -17.23 2.00 -18.53
N ALA A 181 -16.71 2.20 -17.31
CA ALA A 181 -15.38 2.77 -17.06
C ALA A 181 -14.25 1.74 -17.10
N CYS A 182 -14.51 0.49 -16.69
CA CYS A 182 -13.48 -0.53 -16.53
C CYS A 182 -14.05 -1.95 -16.68
N SER A 183 -13.45 -2.77 -17.56
CA SER A 183 -13.89 -4.14 -17.81
C SER A 183 -13.70 -5.08 -16.63
N VAL A 184 -12.74 -4.80 -15.73
CA VAL A 184 -12.38 -5.62 -14.57
C VAL A 184 -12.75 -4.99 -13.22
N GLY A 185 -13.46 -3.85 -13.20
CA GLY A 185 -13.84 -3.18 -11.96
C GLY A 185 -14.80 -3.99 -11.09
N CYS A 186 -14.74 -3.80 -9.77
CA CYS A 186 -15.69 -4.39 -8.83
C CYS A 186 -17.07 -3.77 -9.04
N ILE A 187 -18.10 -4.59 -9.27
CA ILE A 187 -19.47 -4.15 -9.52
C ILE A 187 -20.37 -4.19 -8.27
N GLY A 188 -19.80 -4.45 -7.10
CA GLY A 188 -20.54 -4.51 -5.85
C GLY A 188 -21.63 -5.61 -5.79
N CYS A 189 -21.42 -6.75 -6.46
CA CYS A 189 -22.45 -7.78 -6.60
C CYS A 189 -22.66 -8.66 -5.37
N HIS A 190 -21.88 -8.48 -4.30
CA HIS A 190 -21.93 -9.24 -3.04
C HIS A 190 -21.72 -10.77 -3.15
N LEU A 191 -21.35 -11.32 -4.33
CA LEU A 191 -21.13 -12.75 -4.46
C LEU A 191 -19.96 -13.26 -3.62
N CYS A 192 -18.86 -12.50 -3.54
CA CYS A 192 -17.72 -12.85 -2.70
C CYS A 192 -18.07 -12.83 -1.20
N GLU A 193 -18.83 -11.84 -0.76
CA GLU A 193 -19.31 -11.69 0.62
C GLU A 193 -20.21 -12.84 1.04
N LYS A 194 -21.27 -13.14 0.22
CA LYS A 194 -22.23 -14.21 0.50
C LYS A 194 -21.61 -15.61 0.54
N ASN A 195 -20.49 -15.82 -0.15
CA ASN A 195 -19.83 -17.12 -0.22
C ASN A 195 -18.59 -17.21 0.68
N CYS A 196 -18.29 -16.20 1.50
CA CYS A 196 -17.15 -16.24 2.40
C CYS A 196 -17.46 -17.04 3.67
N PRO A 197 -16.81 -18.20 3.92
CA PRO A 197 -17.13 -19.03 5.08
C PRO A 197 -16.62 -18.46 6.40
N SER A 198 -15.63 -17.56 6.36
CA SER A 198 -15.02 -16.94 7.54
C SER A 198 -15.52 -15.52 7.82
N ASP A 199 -16.54 -15.05 7.08
CA ASP A 199 -17.06 -13.69 7.19
C ASP A 199 -15.96 -12.61 7.10
N ALA A 200 -14.98 -12.86 6.24
CA ALA A 200 -13.85 -11.95 6.04
C ALA A 200 -14.07 -10.98 4.88
N VAL A 201 -15.06 -11.19 4.02
CA VAL A 201 -15.31 -10.36 2.84
C VAL A 201 -16.56 -9.52 3.04
N HIS A 202 -16.41 -8.20 2.90
CA HIS A 202 -17.52 -7.25 2.98
C HIS A 202 -17.55 -6.35 1.76
N VAL A 203 -18.74 -5.93 1.35
CA VAL A 203 -18.92 -4.92 0.29
C VAL A 203 -19.37 -3.62 0.94
N VAL A 204 -18.47 -2.63 0.91
CA VAL A 204 -18.70 -1.29 1.46
C VAL A 204 -18.55 -0.27 0.33
N ASP A 205 -19.44 0.68 0.24
CA ASP A 205 -19.42 1.71 -0.83
C ASP A 205 -19.28 1.10 -2.24
N ASN A 206 -20.02 0.03 -2.54
CA ASN A 206 -20.00 -0.70 -3.83
C ASN A 206 -18.70 -1.42 -4.18
N VAL A 207 -17.72 -1.49 -3.30
CA VAL A 207 -16.47 -2.21 -3.52
C VAL A 207 -16.23 -3.28 -2.46
N ALA A 208 -15.74 -4.44 -2.86
CA ALA A 208 -15.40 -5.52 -1.94
C ALA A 208 -14.11 -5.18 -1.17
N TYR A 209 -14.09 -5.56 0.09
CA TYR A 209 -12.94 -5.47 0.99
C TYR A 209 -12.75 -6.82 1.68
N ILE A 210 -11.50 -7.21 1.94
CA ILE A 210 -11.16 -8.46 2.65
C ILE A 210 -10.44 -8.10 3.95
N ASP A 211 -11.05 -8.48 5.06
CA ASP A 211 -10.44 -8.43 6.38
C ASP A 211 -9.36 -9.51 6.49
N GLN A 212 -8.09 -9.09 6.52
CA GLN A 212 -6.95 -10.00 6.54
C GLN A 212 -6.79 -10.76 7.86
N GLU A 213 -7.36 -10.26 8.95
CA GLU A 213 -7.33 -10.93 10.26
C GLU A 213 -8.28 -12.13 10.29
N LYS A 214 -9.42 -12.03 9.58
CA LYS A 214 -10.42 -13.10 9.47
C LYS A 214 -10.19 -14.03 8.29
N CYS A 215 -9.43 -13.61 7.29
CA CYS A 215 -9.26 -14.35 6.05
C CYS A 215 -8.46 -15.64 6.25
N THR A 216 -9.07 -16.78 5.95
CA THR A 216 -8.42 -18.10 6.01
C THR A 216 -7.65 -18.48 4.74
N GLY A 217 -7.74 -17.67 3.67
CA GLY A 217 -7.07 -17.93 2.40
C GLY A 217 -7.72 -19.04 1.56
N CYS A 218 -9.00 -19.33 1.76
CA CYS A 218 -9.68 -20.45 1.07
C CYS A 218 -9.91 -20.22 -0.45
N GLY A 219 -9.81 -18.99 -0.96
CA GLY A 219 -9.94 -18.68 -2.39
C GLY A 219 -11.36 -18.64 -2.97
N ILE A 220 -12.39 -18.99 -2.22
CA ILE A 220 -13.77 -19.05 -2.72
C ILE A 220 -14.23 -17.69 -3.27
N CYS A 221 -13.86 -16.59 -2.61
CA CYS A 221 -14.20 -15.24 -3.05
C CYS A 221 -13.58 -14.90 -4.43
N ALA A 222 -12.36 -15.33 -4.70
CA ALA A 222 -11.69 -15.15 -5.99
C ALA A 222 -12.34 -15.99 -7.08
N GLU A 223 -12.70 -17.25 -6.77
CA GLU A 223 -13.40 -18.15 -7.69
C GLU A 223 -14.79 -17.61 -8.10
N LYS A 224 -15.57 -17.16 -7.11
CA LYS A 224 -16.93 -16.65 -7.32
C LYS A 224 -16.98 -15.25 -7.91
N CYS A 225 -15.87 -14.52 -7.97
CA CYS A 225 -15.85 -13.17 -8.52
C CYS A 225 -16.04 -13.16 -10.05
N PRO A 226 -17.14 -12.59 -10.57
CA PRO A 226 -17.39 -12.56 -12.03
C PRO A 226 -16.40 -11.66 -12.77
N LYS A 227 -15.79 -10.68 -12.08
CA LYS A 227 -14.81 -9.75 -12.63
C LYS A 227 -13.36 -10.19 -12.43
N LYS A 228 -13.13 -11.29 -11.73
CA LYS A 228 -11.79 -11.81 -11.41
C LYS A 228 -10.85 -10.74 -10.82
N ILE A 229 -11.40 -9.86 -9.97
CA ILE A 229 -10.70 -8.72 -9.39
C ILE A 229 -10.09 -9.05 -8.01
N ILE A 230 -10.39 -10.22 -7.49
CA ILE A 230 -9.80 -10.76 -6.26
C ILE A 230 -8.67 -11.71 -6.66
N LEU A 231 -7.46 -11.42 -6.21
CA LEU A 231 -6.25 -12.18 -6.50
C LEU A 231 -5.87 -13.02 -5.29
#